data_67c53ca932a9128a007af1cf0797ba45
#
_entry.id   67c53ca932a9128a007af1cf0797ba45
#
_cell.length_a   1.000
_cell.length_b   1.000
_cell.length_c   1.000
_cell.angle_alpha   90.00
_cell.angle_beta   90.00
_cell.angle_gamma   90.00
#
_symmetry.space_group_name_H-M   'P 1'
#
loop_
_entity.id
_entity.type
_entity.pdbx_description
1 polymer ?
#
loop_
_entity_poly.entity_id
_entity_poly.type
_entity_poly.pdbx_seq_one_letter_code
_entity_poly.pdbx_strand_id
1 'polypeptide(L)'
;LLGNLSEPLLLRAYMSNRTHPLLAPLIPQVSDMLKEYEIAGKGSVITEAVDPVDFPELEAEANQSYGIKASPFQIAGRYETAVVNAYFSILVRYGDQSIVLNYPDLIEIQSSGASSNVKLRNIEYDLTRAIKKVVFGFQSIDSILAELDSPAKLTLYVTPDFLPEDYAATSDL
;
A
#
# COMPACT_ATOMS: atom_id res chain seq x y z
N LEU A 1 -0.02 16.95 -7.41
CA LEU A 1 -0.84 15.85 -6.91
C LEU A 1 -0.90 15.87 -5.38
N LEU A 2 0.25 15.81 -4.68
CA LEU A 2 0.29 15.70 -3.22
C LEU A 2 -0.22 16.93 -2.45
N GLY A 3 -0.22 18.09 -3.04
CA GLY A 3 -0.66 19.33 -2.38
C GLY A 3 -2.18 19.58 -2.37
N ASN A 4 -2.98 18.73 -3.03
CA ASN A 4 -4.43 18.91 -3.17
C ASN A 4 -5.16 17.57 -2.89
N LEU A 5 -4.72 16.85 -1.87
CA LEU A 5 -5.40 15.64 -1.43
C LEU A 5 -6.56 16.01 -0.50
N SER A 6 -7.71 15.41 -0.69
CA SER A 6 -8.89 15.57 0.17
C SER A 6 -8.82 14.74 1.45
N GLU A 7 -8.07 13.63 1.40
CA GLU A 7 -7.84 12.72 2.50
C GLU A 7 -6.33 12.59 2.76
N PRO A 8 -5.89 12.18 3.94
CA PRO A 8 -4.49 11.90 4.20
C PRO A 8 -4.02 10.65 3.45
N LEU A 9 -2.88 10.78 2.75
CA LEU A 9 -2.19 9.65 2.12
C LEU A 9 -1.25 9.02 3.15
N LEU A 10 -1.43 7.73 3.43
CA LEU A 10 -0.54 6.96 4.29
C LEU A 10 0.47 6.18 3.45
N LEU A 11 1.74 6.36 3.75
CA LEU A 11 2.87 5.57 3.25
C LEU A 11 3.51 4.84 4.44
N ARG A 12 3.24 3.56 4.61
CA ARG A 12 3.78 2.78 5.73
C ARG A 12 4.75 1.72 5.22
N ALA A 13 6.00 1.81 5.65
CA ALA A 13 7.02 0.79 5.40
C ALA A 13 6.99 -0.27 6.51
N TYR A 14 6.76 -1.51 6.13
CA TYR A 14 6.88 -2.69 6.98
C TYR A 14 8.25 -3.30 6.73
N MET A 15 9.19 -3.10 7.67
CA MET A 15 10.57 -3.51 7.50
C MET A 15 11.13 -4.08 8.78
N SER A 16 11.60 -5.33 8.73
CA SER A 16 12.17 -5.99 9.89
C SER A 16 13.57 -5.46 10.22
N ASN A 17 13.81 -5.12 11.49
CA ASN A 17 15.13 -4.77 11.99
C ASN A 17 16.12 -5.94 11.85
N ARG A 18 15.62 -7.18 12.04
CA ARG A 18 16.36 -8.40 11.78
C ARG A 18 16.05 -8.89 10.37
N THR A 19 16.87 -8.52 9.43
CA THR A 19 16.71 -8.86 8.02
C THR A 19 18.00 -9.42 7.41
N HIS A 20 17.93 -9.78 6.13
CA HIS A 20 19.11 -10.23 5.40
C HIS A 20 20.20 -9.11 5.34
N PRO A 21 21.49 -9.41 5.54
CA PRO A 21 22.56 -8.40 5.53
C PRO A 21 22.61 -7.53 4.27
N LEU A 22 22.19 -8.05 3.12
CA LEU A 22 22.10 -7.27 1.87
C LEU A 22 20.89 -6.34 1.82
N LEU A 23 19.84 -6.57 2.63
CA LEU A 23 18.66 -5.71 2.72
C LEU A 23 18.80 -4.62 3.78
N ALA A 24 19.53 -4.90 4.85
CA ALA A 24 19.69 -3.97 5.98
C ALA A 24 20.12 -2.55 5.54
N PRO A 25 21.09 -2.36 4.60
CA PRO A 25 21.49 -1.03 4.14
C PRO A 25 20.43 -0.30 3.32
N LEU A 26 19.39 -1.01 2.84
CA LEU A 26 18.32 -0.43 2.03
C LEU A 26 17.21 0.19 2.88
N ILE A 27 17.05 -0.25 4.13
CA ILE A 27 16.00 0.24 5.04
C ILE A 27 16.09 1.76 5.26
N PRO A 28 17.25 2.34 5.64
CA PRO A 28 17.36 3.79 5.78
C PRO A 28 17.10 4.55 4.48
N GLN A 29 17.48 4.00 3.33
CA GLN A 29 17.23 4.63 2.03
C GLN A 29 15.72 4.73 1.74
N VAL A 30 14.95 3.69 2.07
CA VAL A 30 13.49 3.74 1.95
C VAL A 30 12.90 4.75 2.93
N SER A 31 13.37 4.76 4.18
CA SER A 31 12.89 5.69 5.20
C SER A 31 13.15 7.15 4.80
N ASP A 32 14.30 7.44 4.24
CA ASP A 32 14.65 8.79 3.80
C ASP A 32 13.78 9.22 2.60
N MET A 33 13.54 8.32 1.67
CA MET A 33 12.63 8.58 0.55
C MET A 33 11.19 8.85 1.03
N LEU A 34 10.66 8.07 1.98
CA LEU A 34 9.33 8.33 2.54
C LEU A 34 9.24 9.71 3.17
N LYS A 35 10.28 10.16 3.89
CA LYS A 35 10.34 11.52 4.45
C LYS A 35 10.30 12.61 3.38
N GLU A 36 10.90 12.38 2.21
CA GLU A 36 10.81 13.33 1.09
C GLU A 36 9.35 13.48 0.62
N TYR A 37 8.60 12.38 0.54
CA TYR A 37 7.17 12.43 0.22
C TYR A 37 6.35 13.15 1.30
N GLU A 38 6.67 12.95 2.58
CA GLU A 38 6.02 13.64 3.70
C GLU A 38 6.24 15.17 3.60
N ILE A 39 7.48 15.58 3.37
CA ILE A 39 7.83 17.01 3.18
C ILE A 39 7.10 17.58 1.95
N ALA A 40 7.11 16.86 0.82
CA ALA A 40 6.44 17.27 -0.40
C ALA A 40 4.91 17.35 -0.23
N GLY A 41 4.35 16.52 0.64
CA GLY A 41 2.92 16.44 0.93
C GLY A 41 2.37 17.56 1.82
N LYS A 42 3.26 18.37 2.46
CA LYS A 42 2.88 19.55 3.28
C LYS A 42 1.77 19.26 4.30
N GLY A 43 1.81 18.09 4.94
CA GLY A 43 0.83 17.65 5.93
C GLY A 43 -0.29 16.75 5.39
N SER A 44 -0.40 16.58 4.06
CA SER A 44 -1.36 15.65 3.46
C SER A 44 -0.81 14.22 3.29
N VAL A 45 0.47 14.01 3.58
CA VAL A 45 1.13 12.71 3.51
C VAL A 45 1.64 12.35 4.89
N ILE A 46 1.28 11.16 5.36
CA ILE A 46 1.72 10.59 6.62
C ILE A 46 2.67 9.43 6.29
N THR A 47 3.85 9.42 6.88
CA THR A 47 4.81 8.36 6.68
C THR A 47 5.12 7.63 7.99
N GLU A 48 5.22 6.31 7.92
CA GLU A 48 5.55 5.45 9.05
C GLU A 48 6.52 4.38 8.61
N ALA A 49 7.49 4.05 9.47
CA ALA A 49 8.36 2.91 9.30
C ALA A 49 8.25 2.04 10.56
N VAL A 50 7.81 0.80 10.38
CA VAL A 50 7.52 -0.10 11.49
C VAL A 50 8.13 -1.47 11.25
N ASP A 51 8.60 -2.10 12.32
CA ASP A 51 8.90 -3.53 12.33
C ASP A 51 7.67 -4.27 12.88
N PRO A 52 6.96 -5.05 12.04
CA PRO A 52 5.76 -5.74 12.51
C PRO A 52 6.03 -6.75 13.62
N VAL A 53 7.25 -7.29 13.70
CA VAL A 53 7.62 -8.27 14.73
C VAL A 53 7.59 -7.65 16.13
N ASP A 54 7.89 -6.36 16.24
CA ASP A 54 7.87 -5.63 17.50
C ASP A 54 6.44 -5.19 17.91
N PHE A 55 5.48 -5.23 16.97
CA PHE A 55 4.11 -4.75 17.16
C PHE A 55 3.07 -5.77 16.62
N PRO A 56 2.65 -6.74 17.44
CA PRO A 56 1.75 -7.82 17.02
C PRO A 56 0.42 -7.35 16.41
N GLU A 57 -0.10 -6.20 16.84
CA GLU A 57 -1.31 -5.60 16.29
C GLU A 57 -1.12 -5.12 14.85
N LEU A 58 0.03 -4.49 14.56
CA LEU A 58 0.40 -4.06 13.23
C LEU A 58 0.74 -5.25 12.33
N GLU A 59 1.32 -6.31 12.89
CA GLU A 59 1.54 -7.56 12.17
C GLU A 59 0.22 -8.21 11.75
N ALA A 60 -0.75 -8.27 12.66
CA ALA A 60 -2.07 -8.80 12.37
C ALA A 60 -2.79 -7.95 11.31
N GLU A 61 -2.76 -6.61 11.42
CA GLU A 61 -3.30 -5.70 10.40
C GLU A 61 -2.64 -5.92 9.04
N ALA A 62 -1.31 -5.96 8.99
CA ALA A 62 -0.54 -6.17 7.77
C ALA A 62 -0.93 -7.48 7.07
N ASN A 63 -1.04 -8.57 7.84
CA ASN A 63 -1.37 -9.88 7.31
C ASN A 63 -2.84 -10.00 6.86
N GLN A 64 -3.78 -9.54 7.70
CA GLN A 64 -5.21 -9.78 7.48
C GLN A 64 -5.82 -8.76 6.53
N SER A 65 -5.47 -7.48 6.67
CA SER A 65 -6.08 -6.40 5.89
C SER A 65 -5.38 -6.15 4.56
N TYR A 66 -4.06 -6.35 4.50
CA TYR A 66 -3.26 -6.01 3.32
C TYR A 66 -2.53 -7.20 2.68
N GLY A 67 -2.59 -8.38 3.30
CA GLY A 67 -1.91 -9.58 2.79
C GLY A 67 -0.38 -9.49 2.82
N ILE A 68 0.17 -8.56 3.61
CA ILE A 68 1.61 -8.37 3.78
C ILE A 68 2.13 -9.46 4.72
N LYS A 69 3.09 -10.28 4.25
CA LYS A 69 3.67 -11.38 5.01
C LYS A 69 5.18 -11.30 5.01
N ALA A 70 5.79 -11.80 6.08
CA ALA A 70 7.22 -11.99 6.13
C ALA A 70 7.67 -12.95 5.01
N SER A 71 8.76 -12.59 4.35
CA SER A 71 9.37 -13.42 3.29
C SER A 71 10.62 -14.12 3.84
N PRO A 72 10.85 -15.41 3.48
CA PRO A 72 12.05 -16.12 3.88
C PRO A 72 13.24 -15.70 3.02
N PHE A 73 14.31 -15.25 3.66
CA PHE A 73 15.59 -14.93 3.03
C PHE A 73 16.65 -15.90 3.51
N GLN A 74 17.38 -16.52 2.59
CA GLN A 74 18.48 -17.42 2.92
C GLN A 74 19.77 -16.65 3.08
N ILE A 75 20.41 -16.80 4.22
CA ILE A 75 21.75 -16.28 4.51
C ILE A 75 22.72 -17.45 4.41
N ALA A 76 23.54 -17.45 3.36
CA ALA A 76 24.59 -18.43 3.19
C ALA A 76 25.85 -17.97 3.93
N GLY A 77 26.18 -18.63 5.04
CA GLY A 77 27.45 -18.49 5.72
C GLY A 77 28.47 -19.52 5.21
N ARG A 78 29.74 -19.38 5.64
CA ARG A 78 30.81 -20.26 5.21
C ARG A 78 30.63 -21.71 5.68
N TYR A 79 29.90 -21.91 6.80
CA TYR A 79 29.70 -23.22 7.41
C TYR A 79 28.24 -23.52 7.75
N GLU A 80 27.35 -22.52 7.61
CA GLU A 80 25.95 -22.61 8.01
C GLU A 80 25.07 -21.91 6.96
N THR A 81 23.87 -22.42 6.78
CA THR A 81 22.82 -21.75 6.05
C THR A 81 21.70 -21.41 7.04
N ALA A 82 21.38 -20.15 7.20
CA ALA A 82 20.25 -19.70 8.00
C ALA A 82 19.13 -19.16 7.13
N VAL A 83 17.89 -19.29 7.59
CA VAL A 83 16.71 -18.63 6.98
C VAL A 83 16.22 -17.57 7.94
N VAL A 84 16.09 -16.34 7.45
CA VAL A 84 15.52 -15.22 8.19
C VAL A 84 14.20 -14.85 7.54
N ASN A 85 13.12 -14.91 8.30
CA ASN A 85 11.85 -14.35 7.88
C ASN A 85 11.82 -12.86 8.16
N ALA A 86 11.65 -12.03 7.16
CA ALA A 86 11.67 -10.59 7.31
C ALA A 86 10.59 -9.91 6.46
N TYR A 87 10.07 -8.82 6.97
CA TYR A 87 9.20 -7.91 6.24
C TYR A 87 10.05 -6.93 5.43
N PHE A 88 9.65 -6.71 4.18
CA PHE A 88 10.23 -5.69 3.31
C PHE A 88 9.17 -5.27 2.28
N SER A 89 8.24 -4.43 2.72
CA SER A 89 7.08 -4.02 1.93
C SER A 89 6.69 -2.58 2.27
N ILE A 90 6.05 -1.89 1.32
CA ILE A 90 5.49 -0.55 1.53
C ILE A 90 4.00 -0.60 1.22
N LEU A 91 3.18 -0.18 2.17
CA LEU A 91 1.76 0.07 2.00
C LEU A 91 1.55 1.52 1.57
N VAL A 92 0.81 1.71 0.49
CA VAL A 92 0.30 3.00 0.03
C VAL A 92 -1.21 2.96 0.19
N ARG A 93 -1.77 3.82 1.06
CA ARG A 93 -3.22 3.86 1.33
C ARG A 93 -3.77 5.28 1.23
N TYR A 94 -4.88 5.41 0.55
CA TYR A 94 -5.63 6.66 0.41
C TYR A 94 -7.14 6.36 0.50
N GLY A 95 -7.77 6.84 1.56
CA GLY A 95 -9.14 6.48 1.88
C GLY A 95 -9.31 4.97 2.05
N ASP A 96 -10.17 4.37 1.24
CA ASP A 96 -10.43 2.92 1.16
C ASP A 96 -9.53 2.19 0.17
N GLN A 97 -8.77 2.92 -0.65
CA GLN A 97 -7.87 2.34 -1.65
C GLN A 97 -6.51 2.05 -1.06
N SER A 98 -5.98 0.87 -1.35
CA SER A 98 -4.63 0.49 -0.93
C SER A 98 -3.87 -0.29 -1.99
N ILE A 99 -2.56 -0.10 -2.02
CA ILE A 99 -1.62 -0.87 -2.85
C ILE A 99 -0.43 -1.23 -1.99
N VAL A 100 0.00 -2.48 -2.13
CA VAL A 100 1.21 -2.98 -1.47
C VAL A 100 2.31 -3.16 -2.51
N LEU A 101 3.47 -2.57 -2.25
CA LEU A 101 4.71 -2.84 -2.95
C LEU A 101 5.52 -3.82 -2.10
N ASN A 102 5.68 -5.04 -2.59
CA ASN A 102 6.43 -6.08 -1.91
C ASN A 102 7.91 -6.05 -2.31
N TYR A 103 8.75 -6.84 -1.63
CA TYR A 103 10.19 -6.86 -1.90
C TYR A 103 10.57 -7.08 -3.38
N PRO A 104 9.87 -7.90 -4.20
CA PRO A 104 10.20 -8.03 -5.63
C PRO A 104 9.94 -6.77 -6.44
N ASP A 105 9.03 -5.89 -5.96
CA ASP A 105 8.75 -4.60 -6.59
C ASP A 105 9.80 -3.55 -6.20
N LEU A 106 10.36 -3.69 -4.99
CA LEU A 106 11.24 -2.69 -4.36
C LEU A 106 12.73 -2.93 -4.63
N ILE A 107 13.15 -4.18 -4.85
CA ILE A 107 14.57 -4.53 -4.99
C ILE A 107 14.89 -5.16 -6.33
N GLU A 108 16.13 -4.96 -6.75
CA GLU A 108 16.74 -5.62 -7.89
C GLU A 108 17.96 -6.43 -7.42
N ILE A 109 17.99 -7.71 -7.77
CA ILE A 109 19.11 -8.60 -7.46
C ILE A 109 19.98 -8.69 -8.70
N GLN A 110 21.21 -8.22 -8.58
CA GLN A 110 22.23 -8.32 -9.63
C GLN A 110 23.23 -9.42 -9.25
N SER A 111 23.18 -10.53 -9.97
CA SER A 111 24.12 -11.63 -9.77
C SER A 111 25.31 -11.45 -10.74
N SER A 112 26.51 -11.34 -10.19
CA SER A 112 27.76 -11.28 -10.96
C SER A 112 28.70 -12.39 -10.49
N GLY A 113 28.67 -13.53 -11.16
CA GLY A 113 29.48 -14.69 -10.80
C GLY A 113 29.11 -15.23 -9.40
N ALA A 114 30.07 -15.24 -8.49
CA ALA A 114 29.89 -15.75 -7.12
C ALA A 114 29.33 -14.73 -6.15
N SER A 115 29.10 -13.47 -6.56
CA SER A 115 28.58 -12.41 -5.69
C SER A 115 27.18 -11.97 -6.16
N SER A 116 26.26 -11.80 -5.20
CA SER A 116 24.98 -11.17 -5.43
C SER A 116 24.98 -9.80 -4.78
N ASN A 117 24.61 -8.79 -5.55
CA ASN A 117 24.37 -7.44 -5.05
C ASN A 117 22.88 -7.14 -5.10
N VAL A 118 22.37 -6.50 -4.06
CA VAL A 118 20.95 -6.11 -3.95
C VAL A 118 20.90 -4.60 -3.86
N LYS A 119 20.09 -3.99 -4.69
CA LYS A 119 19.85 -2.55 -4.68
C LYS A 119 18.36 -2.25 -4.79
N LEU A 120 17.98 -1.05 -4.36
CA LEU A 120 16.63 -0.56 -4.61
C LEU A 120 16.41 -0.37 -6.12
N ARG A 121 15.21 -0.75 -6.58
CA ARG A 121 14.74 -0.40 -7.92
C ARG A 121 14.42 1.10 -7.95
N ASN A 122 13.79 1.56 -9.00
CA ASN A 122 13.32 2.95 -9.09
C ASN A 122 12.06 3.12 -8.19
N ILE A 123 12.27 3.11 -6.85
CA ILE A 123 11.20 3.19 -5.85
C ILE A 123 10.38 4.48 -6.03
N GLU A 124 11.02 5.60 -6.39
CA GLU A 124 10.32 6.85 -6.62
C GLU A 124 9.25 6.71 -7.72
N TYR A 125 9.60 6.04 -8.81
CA TYR A 125 8.66 5.75 -9.88
C TYR A 125 7.52 4.83 -9.41
N ASP A 126 7.86 3.74 -8.72
CA ASP A 126 6.89 2.75 -8.27
C ASP A 126 5.95 3.32 -7.20
N LEU A 127 6.47 4.10 -6.24
CA LEU A 127 5.68 4.84 -5.26
C LEU A 127 4.78 5.88 -5.93
N THR A 128 5.32 6.70 -6.82
CA THR A 128 4.52 7.71 -7.52
C THR A 128 3.40 7.07 -8.33
N ARG A 129 3.67 5.94 -8.98
CA ARG A 129 2.66 5.17 -9.72
C ARG A 129 1.59 4.60 -8.78
N ALA A 130 1.99 4.03 -7.64
CA ALA A 130 1.07 3.49 -6.64
C ALA A 130 0.20 4.61 -6.04
N ILE A 131 0.79 5.76 -5.68
CA ILE A 131 0.08 6.94 -5.19
C ILE A 131 -0.96 7.42 -6.20
N LYS A 132 -0.56 7.59 -7.46
CA LYS A 132 -1.51 7.97 -8.51
C LYS A 132 -2.68 6.99 -8.60
N LYS A 133 -2.39 5.69 -8.53
CA LYS A 133 -3.41 4.66 -8.66
C LYS A 133 -4.40 4.67 -7.50
N VAL A 134 -3.96 4.84 -6.26
CA VAL A 134 -4.87 4.93 -5.10
C VAL A 134 -5.63 6.26 -5.08
N VAL A 135 -4.99 7.38 -5.43
CA VAL A 135 -5.64 8.71 -5.45
C VAL A 135 -6.68 8.80 -6.55
N PHE A 136 -6.38 8.33 -7.77
CA PHE A 136 -7.35 8.33 -8.87
C PHE A 136 -8.38 7.21 -8.77
N GLY A 137 -8.07 6.13 -8.05
CA GLY A 137 -9.01 5.06 -7.73
C GLY A 137 -10.02 5.45 -6.65
N PHE A 138 -9.63 6.39 -5.79
CA PHE A 138 -10.51 6.97 -4.78
C PHE A 138 -11.32 8.10 -5.40
N GLN A 139 -12.50 7.77 -5.88
CA GLN A 139 -13.52 8.76 -6.21
C GLN A 139 -14.60 8.69 -5.13
N SER A 140 -14.75 9.75 -4.35
CA SER A 140 -15.92 9.84 -3.49
C SER A 140 -17.18 9.90 -4.37
N ILE A 141 -18.27 9.30 -3.89
CA ILE A 141 -19.57 9.36 -4.60
C ILE A 141 -19.95 10.81 -4.89
N ASP A 142 -19.68 11.71 -3.98
CA ASP A 142 -19.92 13.15 -4.13
C ASP A 142 -19.12 13.77 -5.30
N SER A 143 -17.86 13.34 -5.49
CA SER A 143 -17.04 13.80 -6.61
C SER A 143 -17.57 13.29 -7.96
N ILE A 144 -18.00 12.02 -8.00
CA ILE A 144 -18.59 11.42 -9.20
C ILE A 144 -19.90 12.13 -9.56
N LEU A 145 -20.72 12.41 -8.55
CA LEU A 145 -22.00 13.11 -8.77
C LEU A 145 -21.80 14.57 -9.18
N ALA A 146 -20.75 15.24 -8.68
CA ALA A 146 -20.42 16.62 -9.01
C ALA A 146 -19.85 16.78 -10.43
N GLU A 147 -19.23 15.74 -10.99
CA GLU A 147 -18.70 15.73 -12.36
C GLU A 147 -19.73 15.34 -13.43
N LEU A 148 -20.94 14.96 -13.03
CA LEU A 148 -21.99 14.61 -13.97
C LEU A 148 -22.60 15.88 -14.61
N ASP A 149 -22.49 16.02 -15.93
CA ASP A 149 -23.13 17.09 -16.72
C ASP A 149 -24.68 17.06 -16.64
N SER A 150 -25.24 15.95 -16.18
CA SER A 150 -26.69 15.75 -15.98
C SER A 150 -26.93 14.82 -14.80
N PRO A 151 -28.08 14.94 -14.09
CA PRO A 151 -28.41 14.07 -12.98
C PRO A 151 -28.38 12.59 -13.38
N ALA A 152 -27.73 11.76 -12.55
CA ALA A 152 -27.74 10.31 -12.75
C ALA A 152 -29.17 9.78 -12.62
N LYS A 153 -29.63 9.05 -13.63
CA LYS A 153 -30.94 8.39 -13.60
C LYS A 153 -30.77 6.94 -13.16
N LEU A 154 -31.22 6.63 -11.95
CA LEU A 154 -31.32 5.25 -11.48
C LEU A 154 -32.68 4.69 -11.85
N THR A 155 -32.71 3.63 -12.64
CA THR A 155 -33.94 2.90 -12.96
C THR A 155 -33.87 1.51 -12.33
N LEU A 156 -34.71 1.27 -11.35
CA LEU A 156 -34.79 -0.02 -10.67
C LEU A 156 -35.94 -0.84 -11.26
N TYR A 157 -35.61 -1.98 -11.85
CA TYR A 157 -36.63 -2.94 -12.32
C TYR A 157 -36.80 -4.02 -11.25
N VAL A 158 -37.96 -4.04 -10.62
CA VAL A 158 -38.31 -5.02 -9.57
C VAL A 158 -39.54 -5.79 -9.96
N THR A 159 -39.52 -7.10 -9.72
CA THR A 159 -40.71 -7.93 -9.86
C THR A 159 -41.59 -7.68 -8.62
N PRO A 160 -42.91 -7.36 -8.79
CA PRO A 160 -43.77 -6.96 -7.66
C PRO A 160 -43.80 -7.95 -6.49
N ASP A 161 -43.65 -9.24 -6.77
CA ASP A 161 -43.73 -10.31 -5.78
C ASP A 161 -42.44 -10.51 -4.96
N PHE A 162 -41.39 -9.69 -5.20
CA PHE A 162 -40.07 -9.83 -4.54
C PHE A 162 -39.79 -8.77 -3.48
N LEU A 163 -40.62 -7.74 -3.38
CA LEU A 163 -40.48 -6.70 -2.36
C LEU A 163 -41.34 -7.02 -1.15
N PRO A 164 -40.77 -6.99 0.08
CA PRO A 164 -41.55 -6.95 1.30
C PRO A 164 -42.57 -5.78 1.25
N GLU A 165 -43.75 -5.97 1.81
CA GLU A 165 -44.84 -4.97 1.79
C GLU A 165 -44.42 -3.58 2.27
N ASP A 166 -43.41 -3.51 3.14
CA ASP A 166 -42.86 -2.27 3.71
C ASP A 166 -42.10 -1.39 2.67
N TYR A 167 -41.69 -1.96 1.52
CA TYR A 167 -40.97 -1.24 0.47
C TYR A 167 -41.86 -0.84 -0.73
N ALA A 168 -43.07 -1.31 -0.77
CA ALA A 168 -44.01 -0.97 -1.84
C ALA A 168 -44.49 0.50 -1.79
N ALA A 169 -44.30 1.18 -0.65
CA ALA A 169 -44.74 2.57 -0.44
C ALA A 169 -43.74 3.64 -0.91
N THR A 170 -42.55 3.25 -1.43
CA THR A 170 -41.49 4.19 -1.84
C THR A 170 -41.38 4.37 -3.37
N SER A 171 -42.35 3.89 -4.12
CA SER A 171 -42.34 3.99 -5.60
C SER A 171 -42.79 5.34 -6.17
N ASP A 172 -43.17 6.32 -5.32
CA ASP A 172 -43.67 7.63 -5.72
C ASP A 172 -42.76 8.80 -5.26
N LEU A 173 -41.40 8.65 -5.41
CA LEU A 173 -40.47 9.77 -5.24
C LEU A 173 -39.74 10.08 -6.55
#